data_e1b334ab9e7dd5e6142d809813ba7864
#
_entry.id   e1b334ab9e7dd5e6142d809813ba7864
#
_cell.length_a   1.000
_cell.length_b   1.000
_cell.length_c   1.000
_cell.angle_alpha   90.00
_cell.angle_beta   90.00
_cell.angle_gamma   90.00
#
_symmetry.space_group_name_H-M   'P 1'
#
loop_
_entity.id
_entity.type
_entity.pdbx_description
1 polymer ?
#
loop_
_entity_poly.entity_id
_entity_poly.type
_entity_poly.pdbx_seq_one_letter_code
_entity_poly.pdbx_strand_id
1 'polypeptide(L)'
;MTPRTLIPRALAALAIPLAVLAGLLIVPGALAKGRAPGQGKAAVPRAHAASSYLTGIGDESGEMFGNKLWQQLHTRIARYIAPYDAVAHSYSLDRAKVWIHEAEAHHQQVLVAFYHSEYSPLRLPSVAAYQKDVAKFVKLFPHVHQYQAWDEANRGYIRGALASPSATLDARYYQALLRSCRGCNVVGLDVLDAEQVGPTLQYIYEFKREVGKLRTLMPTIWGLHNYSDVNRLQSWRTSEIIRAFGGGQVWLTETGGIVKFGGDFPNRHGEGLTRSARVLKYMFAVAGSHARIKRLYIYDWTGGNSRTRFDAGLMNAHDQPRPGYVVVCKQLRGAHCNVKTVNN
;
A
#
# COMPACT_ATOMS: atom_id res chain seq x y z
N MET A 1 -4.84 -21.59 -45.51
CA MET A 1 -5.49 -22.31 -44.40
C MET A 1 -4.40 -22.80 -43.47
N THR A 2 -4.09 -22.05 -42.45
CA THR A 2 -3.13 -22.39 -41.39
C THR A 2 -3.90 -22.71 -40.12
N PRO A 3 -3.59 -23.78 -39.39
CA PRO A 3 -4.36 -24.16 -38.21
C PRO A 3 -4.02 -23.27 -37.03
N ARG A 4 -5.06 -22.70 -36.42
CA ARG A 4 -4.99 -22.03 -35.11
C ARG A 4 -4.78 -23.10 -34.04
N THR A 5 -3.61 -23.11 -33.43
CA THR A 5 -3.33 -23.85 -32.20
C THR A 5 -4.11 -23.24 -31.03
N LEU A 6 -5.08 -23.98 -30.54
CA LEU A 6 -5.77 -23.72 -29.28
C LEU A 6 -4.80 -23.99 -28.14
N ILE A 7 -4.42 -22.96 -27.40
CA ILE A 7 -3.72 -23.07 -26.12
C ILE A 7 -4.77 -23.47 -25.07
N PRO A 8 -4.56 -24.53 -24.28
CA PRO A 8 -5.54 -24.95 -23.28
C PRO A 8 -5.55 -23.94 -22.11
N ARG A 9 -6.73 -23.38 -21.86
CA ARG A 9 -7.08 -22.68 -20.62
C ARG A 9 -7.17 -23.71 -19.50
N ALA A 10 -6.10 -23.91 -18.73
CA ALA A 10 -6.16 -24.45 -17.37
C ALA A 10 -4.80 -24.33 -16.70
N LEU A 11 -4.53 -23.21 -16.08
CA LEU A 11 -3.70 -23.15 -14.89
C LEU A 11 -4.38 -22.13 -13.99
N ALA A 12 -5.23 -22.66 -13.11
CA ALA A 12 -5.73 -21.88 -11.97
C ALA A 12 -4.50 -21.38 -11.21
N ALA A 13 -4.23 -20.08 -11.34
CA ALA A 13 -3.25 -19.42 -10.52
C ALA A 13 -3.66 -19.64 -9.06
N LEU A 14 -2.93 -20.47 -8.35
CA LEU A 14 -2.88 -20.37 -6.89
C LEU A 14 -2.25 -19.02 -6.61
N ALA A 15 -3.08 -18.00 -6.59
CA ALA A 15 -2.76 -16.76 -5.93
C ALA A 15 -2.53 -17.12 -4.47
N ILE A 16 -1.28 -17.30 -4.08
CA ILE A 16 -0.90 -17.29 -2.67
C ILE A 16 -1.18 -15.86 -2.26
N PRO A 17 -2.23 -15.61 -1.44
CA PRO A 17 -2.47 -14.25 -0.99
C PRO A 17 -1.23 -13.85 -0.23
N LEU A 18 -0.59 -12.76 -0.66
CA LEU A 18 0.38 -12.06 0.15
C LEU A 18 -0.37 -11.68 1.44
N ALA A 19 -0.24 -12.55 2.46
CA ALA A 19 -0.96 -12.38 3.69
C ALA A 19 -0.37 -11.14 4.38
N VAL A 20 -1.05 -10.02 4.23
CA VAL A 20 -0.90 -8.87 5.13
C VAL A 20 -1.26 -9.39 6.52
N LEU A 21 -0.28 -9.91 7.23
CA LEU A 21 -0.40 -10.43 8.58
C LEU A 21 -0.26 -9.25 9.57
N ALA A 22 -1.26 -8.41 9.69
CA ALA A 22 -1.38 -7.55 10.86
C ALA A 22 -1.90 -8.43 12.01
N GLY A 23 -0.99 -8.91 12.85
CA GLY A 23 -1.34 -9.58 14.08
C GLY A 23 -1.65 -8.56 15.17
N LEU A 24 -2.93 -8.26 15.43
CA LEU A 24 -3.34 -7.67 16.71
C LEU A 24 -3.43 -8.81 17.74
N LEU A 25 -2.56 -8.81 18.72
CA LEU A 25 -2.69 -9.61 19.93
C LEU A 25 -2.91 -8.67 21.11
N ILE A 26 -4.03 -8.88 21.77
CA ILE A 26 -4.35 -8.28 23.07
C ILE A 26 -3.40 -8.88 24.11
N VAL A 27 -2.63 -8.01 24.78
CA VAL A 27 -1.94 -8.35 26.02
C VAL A 27 -2.85 -7.90 27.14
N PRO A 28 -3.26 -8.77 28.08
CA PRO A 28 -3.85 -8.29 29.32
C PRO A 28 -2.73 -7.72 30.19
N GLY A 29 -2.57 -6.42 30.17
CA GLY A 29 -1.65 -5.66 31.00
C GLY A 29 -2.43 -4.78 31.94
N ALA A 30 -2.05 -4.81 33.21
CA ALA A 30 -2.68 -4.24 34.36
C ALA A 30 -3.17 -2.78 34.19
N LEU A 31 -4.34 -2.53 34.77
CA LEU A 31 -5.03 -1.27 34.93
C LEU A 31 -4.16 -0.17 35.52
N ALA A 32 -3.73 0.77 34.67
CA ALA A 32 -3.48 2.13 35.10
C ALA A 32 -4.69 2.97 34.65
N LYS A 33 -5.52 3.42 35.57
CA LYS A 33 -6.65 4.34 35.35
C LYS A 33 -6.12 5.71 34.94
N GLY A 34 -5.75 5.90 33.70
CA GLY A 34 -5.59 7.21 33.07
C GLY A 34 -6.91 7.62 32.44
N ARG A 35 -7.46 8.73 32.90
CA ARG A 35 -8.72 9.32 32.40
C ARG A 35 -8.59 9.60 30.89
N ALA A 36 -9.35 8.88 30.06
CA ALA A 36 -9.44 9.12 28.63
C ALA A 36 -9.95 10.55 28.36
N PRO A 37 -9.34 11.30 27.41
CA PRO A 37 -9.94 12.53 26.92
C PRO A 37 -11.26 12.18 26.23
N GLY A 38 -12.31 12.97 26.50
CA GLY A 38 -13.66 12.70 26.08
C GLY A 38 -13.81 12.33 24.60
N GLN A 39 -14.64 11.32 24.35
CA GLN A 39 -15.07 10.93 23.02
C GLN A 39 -15.92 12.05 22.39
N GLY A 40 -15.27 13.08 21.86
CA GLY A 40 -15.89 14.01 20.94
C GLY A 40 -16.20 13.26 19.65
N LYS A 41 -17.42 13.36 19.14
CA LYS A 41 -17.80 12.89 17.80
C LYS A 41 -16.71 13.35 16.83
N ALA A 42 -16.07 12.41 16.13
CA ALA A 42 -15.02 12.70 15.16
C ALA A 42 -15.56 13.69 14.12
N ALA A 43 -15.13 14.94 14.20
CA ALA A 43 -15.46 15.94 13.21
C ALA A 43 -14.79 15.51 11.90
N VAL A 44 -15.56 15.42 10.83
CA VAL A 44 -15.00 15.25 9.48
C VAL A 44 -14.06 16.42 9.24
N PRO A 45 -12.78 16.17 8.91
CA PRO A 45 -11.85 17.25 8.63
C PRO A 45 -12.46 18.16 7.54
N ARG A 46 -12.59 19.45 7.82
CA ARG A 46 -13.03 20.42 6.79
C ARG A 46 -11.97 20.43 5.70
N ALA A 47 -12.39 20.18 4.46
CA ALA A 47 -11.53 20.36 3.31
C ALA A 47 -11.07 21.82 3.26
N HIS A 48 -9.82 22.08 3.65
CA HIS A 48 -9.13 23.28 3.21
C HIS A 48 -9.00 23.20 1.70
N ALA A 49 -8.93 24.35 1.00
CA ALA A 49 -8.83 24.46 -0.45
C ALA A 49 -8.09 23.28 -1.06
N ALA A 50 -8.78 22.49 -1.90
CA ALA A 50 -8.42 21.13 -2.29
C ALA A 50 -6.92 20.98 -2.54
N SER A 51 -6.22 20.30 -1.64
CA SER A 51 -4.85 19.90 -1.91
C SER A 51 -4.90 18.92 -3.08
N SER A 52 -4.29 19.30 -4.20
CA SER A 52 -4.24 18.43 -5.37
C SER A 52 -3.29 17.26 -5.08
N TYR A 53 -3.82 16.08 -4.96
CA TYR A 53 -3.05 14.84 -4.91
C TYR A 53 -3.53 13.91 -6.03
N LEU A 54 -2.64 13.06 -6.51
CA LEU A 54 -2.98 12.02 -7.47
C LEU A 54 -3.53 10.80 -6.72
N THR A 55 -4.55 10.18 -7.30
CA THR A 55 -5.10 8.91 -6.80
C THR A 55 -4.82 7.80 -7.78
N GLY A 56 -4.35 6.67 -7.27
CA GLY A 56 -4.11 5.44 -8.02
C GLY A 56 -4.58 4.20 -7.27
N ILE A 57 -4.28 3.06 -7.85
CA ILE A 57 -4.62 1.74 -7.31
C ILE A 57 -3.32 0.95 -7.11
N GLY A 58 -3.21 0.23 -5.99
CA GLY A 58 -2.23 -0.81 -5.76
C GLY A 58 -2.89 -2.17 -5.82
N ASP A 59 -2.29 -3.11 -6.54
CA ASP A 59 -2.69 -4.51 -6.61
C ASP A 59 -1.52 -5.32 -7.19
N GLU A 60 -1.37 -6.57 -6.80
CA GLU A 60 -0.34 -7.47 -7.35
C GLU A 60 -0.82 -8.18 -8.61
N SER A 61 -2.12 -8.11 -8.95
CA SER A 61 -2.66 -8.64 -10.20
C SER A 61 -2.68 -7.58 -11.30
N GLY A 62 -1.96 -7.83 -12.39
CA GLY A 62 -2.01 -7.00 -13.59
C GLY A 62 -3.35 -7.09 -14.34
N GLU A 63 -4.21 -8.07 -14.03
CA GLU A 63 -5.52 -8.23 -14.67
C GLU A 63 -6.43 -7.01 -14.46
N MET A 64 -6.19 -6.23 -13.40
CA MET A 64 -6.95 -5.00 -13.14
C MET A 64 -6.91 -4.04 -14.32
N PHE A 65 -5.80 -3.93 -15.06
CA PHE A 65 -5.66 -2.99 -16.19
C PHE A 65 -6.59 -3.31 -17.35
N GLY A 66 -6.89 -4.61 -17.58
CA GLY A 66 -7.86 -5.06 -18.58
C GLY A 66 -9.32 -4.80 -18.21
N ASN A 67 -9.61 -4.44 -16.95
CA ASN A 67 -10.97 -4.25 -16.47
C ASN A 67 -11.52 -2.88 -16.90
N LYS A 68 -12.66 -2.86 -17.60
CA LYS A 68 -13.30 -1.61 -18.08
C LYS A 68 -13.67 -0.65 -16.95
N LEU A 69 -14.01 -1.18 -15.76
CA LEU A 69 -14.31 -0.36 -14.58
C LEU A 69 -13.05 0.31 -14.03
N TRP A 70 -11.89 -0.37 -14.11
CA TRP A 70 -10.62 0.26 -13.77
C TRP A 70 -10.26 1.37 -14.76
N GLN A 71 -10.36 1.09 -16.06
CA GLN A 71 -10.05 2.03 -17.13
C GLN A 71 -10.90 3.32 -17.04
N GLN A 72 -12.18 3.21 -16.68
CA GLN A 72 -13.05 4.38 -16.53
C GLN A 72 -12.71 5.28 -15.32
N LEU A 73 -11.90 4.83 -14.36
CA LEU A 73 -11.41 5.69 -13.27
C LEU A 73 -10.43 6.74 -13.75
N HIS A 74 -9.76 6.52 -14.89
CA HIS A 74 -8.75 7.39 -15.49
C HIS A 74 -7.63 7.74 -14.53
N THR A 75 -7.17 6.78 -13.73
CA THR A 75 -5.99 6.94 -12.87
C THR A 75 -4.73 7.15 -13.72
N ARG A 76 -3.72 7.76 -13.13
CA ARG A 76 -2.43 8.02 -13.80
C ARG A 76 -1.24 7.45 -13.04
N ILE A 77 -1.48 6.85 -11.90
CA ILE A 77 -0.48 6.24 -11.04
C ILE A 77 -0.97 4.87 -10.58
N ALA A 78 -0.06 3.90 -10.51
CA ALA A 78 -0.34 2.58 -9.99
C ALA A 78 0.84 2.10 -9.15
N ARG A 79 0.60 1.21 -8.18
CA ARG A 79 1.62 0.68 -7.27
C ARG A 79 1.66 -0.84 -7.34
N TYR A 80 2.87 -1.36 -7.42
CA TYR A 80 3.20 -2.78 -7.42
C TYR A 80 4.13 -3.12 -6.27
N ILE A 81 3.85 -4.18 -5.53
CA ILE A 81 4.75 -4.71 -4.51
C ILE A 81 5.55 -5.85 -5.13
N ALA A 82 6.86 -5.69 -5.19
CA ALA A 82 7.79 -6.65 -5.76
C ALA A 82 8.68 -7.27 -4.69
N PRO A 83 8.91 -8.60 -4.68
CA PRO A 83 9.99 -9.16 -3.90
C PRO A 83 11.32 -8.49 -4.28
N TYR A 84 12.15 -8.14 -3.28
CA TYR A 84 13.44 -7.48 -3.57
C TYR A 84 14.34 -8.32 -4.50
N ASP A 85 14.20 -9.65 -4.43
CA ASP A 85 14.94 -10.66 -5.21
C ASP A 85 14.16 -11.21 -6.41
N ALA A 86 13.11 -10.50 -6.87
CA ALA A 86 12.30 -10.93 -8.03
C ALA A 86 13.17 -11.32 -9.24
N VAL A 87 14.29 -10.62 -9.44
CA VAL A 87 15.22 -10.89 -10.56
C VAL A 87 15.98 -12.21 -10.43
N ALA A 88 15.98 -12.84 -9.28
CA ALA A 88 16.60 -14.15 -9.04
C ALA A 88 15.63 -15.31 -9.26
N HIS A 89 14.35 -15.05 -9.44
CA HIS A 89 13.28 -16.04 -9.51
C HIS A 89 12.39 -15.78 -10.74
N SER A 90 12.38 -16.71 -11.69
CA SER A 90 11.66 -16.54 -12.97
C SER A 90 10.18 -16.20 -12.78
N TYR A 91 9.49 -16.90 -11.89
CA TYR A 91 8.08 -16.66 -11.62
C TYR A 91 7.80 -15.24 -11.12
N SER A 92 8.54 -14.76 -10.12
CA SER A 92 8.37 -13.40 -9.58
C SER A 92 8.76 -12.33 -10.60
N LEU A 93 9.81 -12.60 -11.39
CA LEU A 93 10.26 -11.70 -12.45
C LEU A 93 9.23 -11.60 -13.58
N ASP A 94 8.66 -12.72 -14.01
CA ASP A 94 7.70 -12.73 -15.12
C ASP A 94 6.39 -12.05 -14.69
N ARG A 95 5.94 -12.22 -13.45
CA ARG A 95 4.82 -11.44 -12.90
C ARG A 95 5.11 -9.93 -12.93
N ALA A 96 6.30 -9.53 -12.47
CA ALA A 96 6.68 -8.11 -12.50
C ALA A 96 6.72 -7.55 -13.91
N LYS A 97 7.24 -8.30 -14.89
CA LYS A 97 7.25 -7.90 -16.32
C LYS A 97 5.84 -7.70 -16.86
N VAL A 98 4.96 -8.67 -16.65
CA VAL A 98 3.56 -8.59 -17.11
C VAL A 98 2.88 -7.39 -16.48
N TRP A 99 2.98 -7.23 -15.15
CA TRP A 99 2.32 -6.15 -14.44
C TRP A 99 2.81 -4.76 -14.88
N ILE A 100 4.12 -4.57 -14.95
CA ILE A 100 4.72 -3.29 -15.35
C ILE A 100 4.39 -2.96 -16.80
N HIS A 101 4.46 -3.95 -17.71
CA HIS A 101 4.10 -3.77 -19.11
C HIS A 101 2.64 -3.32 -19.27
N GLU A 102 1.70 -3.98 -18.57
CA GLU A 102 0.29 -3.59 -18.59
C GLU A 102 0.09 -2.17 -18.02
N ALA A 103 0.76 -1.83 -16.92
CA ALA A 103 0.69 -0.49 -16.36
C ALA A 103 1.20 0.58 -17.35
N GLU A 104 2.31 0.33 -18.02
CA GLU A 104 2.89 1.22 -19.04
C GLU A 104 1.97 1.35 -20.26
N ALA A 105 1.39 0.25 -20.75
CA ALA A 105 0.43 0.25 -21.84
C ALA A 105 -0.82 1.10 -21.53
N HIS A 106 -1.17 1.22 -20.26
CA HIS A 106 -2.23 2.08 -19.75
C HIS A 106 -1.73 3.44 -19.23
N HIS A 107 -0.52 3.86 -19.62
CA HIS A 107 0.06 5.17 -19.31
C HIS A 107 0.15 5.48 -17.81
N GLN A 108 0.39 4.46 -16.96
CA GLN A 108 0.53 4.65 -15.53
C GLN A 108 1.98 5.03 -15.17
N GLN A 109 2.13 5.99 -14.27
CA GLN A 109 3.38 6.17 -13.54
C GLN A 109 3.44 5.11 -12.45
N VAL A 110 4.37 4.17 -12.60
CA VAL A 110 4.49 3.02 -11.70
C VAL A 110 5.34 3.37 -10.48
N LEU A 111 4.83 3.09 -9.28
CA LEU A 111 5.60 2.97 -8.05
C LEU A 111 5.85 1.49 -7.77
N VAL A 112 7.11 1.07 -7.77
CA VAL A 112 7.49 -0.28 -7.31
C VAL A 112 7.95 -0.20 -5.86
N ALA A 113 7.26 -0.92 -4.98
CA ALA A 113 7.64 -1.09 -3.59
C ALA A 113 8.38 -2.43 -3.43
N PHE A 114 9.63 -2.40 -2.96
CA PHE A 114 10.33 -3.65 -2.66
C PHE A 114 9.90 -4.22 -1.32
N TYR A 115 9.81 -5.55 -1.25
CA TYR A 115 9.39 -6.26 -0.05
C TYR A 115 10.19 -7.57 0.12
N HIS A 116 9.83 -8.38 1.12
CA HIS A 116 10.51 -9.64 1.40
C HIS A 116 10.46 -10.61 0.22
N SER A 117 11.40 -11.58 0.23
CA SER A 117 11.39 -12.68 -0.71
C SER A 117 10.14 -13.56 -0.54
N GLU A 118 9.55 -13.99 -1.63
CA GLU A 118 8.48 -15.01 -1.61
C GLU A 118 9.02 -16.40 -1.25
N TYR A 119 10.32 -16.64 -1.48
CA TYR A 119 10.99 -17.92 -1.23
C TYR A 119 11.63 -18.01 0.15
N SER A 120 11.84 -16.88 0.80
CA SER A 120 12.40 -16.79 2.14
C SER A 120 11.77 -15.64 2.94
N PRO A 121 10.45 -15.68 3.18
CA PRO A 121 9.70 -14.51 3.66
C PRO A 121 10.07 -14.07 5.10
N LEU A 122 10.75 -14.91 5.84
CA LEU A 122 11.21 -14.62 7.21
C LEU A 122 12.68 -14.19 7.28
N ARG A 123 13.37 -14.08 6.13
CA ARG A 123 14.80 -13.71 6.08
C ARG A 123 14.99 -12.36 5.43
N LEU A 124 15.74 -11.50 6.10
CA LEU A 124 16.17 -10.22 5.53
C LEU A 124 17.44 -10.41 4.72
N PRO A 125 17.59 -9.76 3.55
CA PRO A 125 18.82 -9.79 2.79
C PRO A 125 19.94 -9.00 3.49
N SER A 126 21.19 -9.34 3.20
CA SER A 126 22.27 -8.40 3.43
C SER A 126 22.10 -7.16 2.54
N VAL A 127 22.66 -6.02 2.94
CA VAL A 127 22.61 -4.79 2.12
C VAL A 127 23.20 -5.02 0.72
N ALA A 128 24.27 -5.81 0.62
CA ALA A 128 24.88 -6.14 -0.66
C ALA A 128 23.97 -7.00 -1.56
N ALA A 129 23.29 -8.01 -0.98
CA ALA A 129 22.31 -8.83 -1.73
C ALA A 129 21.14 -7.98 -2.20
N TYR A 130 20.54 -7.17 -1.30
CA TYR A 130 19.49 -6.24 -1.65
C TYR A 130 19.90 -5.31 -2.80
N GLN A 131 21.04 -4.63 -2.66
CA GLN A 131 21.54 -3.70 -3.68
C GLN A 131 21.76 -4.38 -5.03
N LYS A 132 22.34 -5.58 -5.03
CA LYS A 132 22.61 -6.36 -6.25
C LYS A 132 21.31 -6.65 -7.02
N ASP A 133 20.28 -7.12 -6.33
CA ASP A 133 19.07 -7.57 -6.98
C ASP A 133 18.17 -6.38 -7.37
N VAL A 134 18.07 -5.38 -6.51
CA VAL A 134 17.36 -4.12 -6.81
C VAL A 134 18.02 -3.38 -7.99
N ALA A 135 19.35 -3.31 -8.07
CA ALA A 135 20.03 -2.67 -9.20
C ALA A 135 19.75 -3.39 -10.53
N LYS A 136 19.68 -4.74 -10.50
CA LYS A 136 19.26 -5.51 -11.69
C LYS A 136 17.81 -5.24 -12.07
N PHE A 137 16.90 -5.17 -11.08
CA PHE A 137 15.49 -4.85 -11.32
C PHE A 137 15.37 -3.48 -11.97
N VAL A 138 15.97 -2.45 -11.41
CA VAL A 138 15.98 -1.08 -11.96
C VAL A 138 16.50 -1.06 -13.41
N LYS A 139 17.58 -1.81 -13.70
CA LYS A 139 18.13 -1.91 -15.05
C LYS A 139 17.18 -2.60 -16.05
N LEU A 140 16.39 -3.56 -15.59
CA LEU A 140 15.42 -4.27 -16.43
C LEU A 140 14.17 -3.43 -16.75
N PHE A 141 13.83 -2.48 -15.89
CA PHE A 141 12.67 -1.61 -16.04
C PHE A 141 13.06 -0.12 -16.14
N PRO A 142 13.72 0.30 -17.23
CA PRO A 142 14.33 1.62 -17.35
C PRO A 142 13.30 2.76 -17.38
N HIS A 143 12.04 2.47 -17.66
CA HIS A 143 10.94 3.46 -17.68
C HIS A 143 10.27 3.63 -16.32
N VAL A 144 10.55 2.75 -15.36
CA VAL A 144 10.09 2.92 -13.98
C VAL A 144 11.04 3.86 -13.25
N HIS A 145 10.50 5.01 -12.81
CA HIS A 145 11.28 6.06 -12.16
C HIS A 145 10.86 6.31 -10.71
N GLN A 146 10.03 5.44 -10.13
CA GLN A 146 9.53 5.59 -8.77
C GLN A 146 9.65 4.27 -8.03
N TYR A 147 10.40 4.30 -6.93
CA TYR A 147 10.69 3.13 -6.14
C TYR A 147 10.53 3.42 -4.65
N GLN A 148 10.17 2.39 -3.90
CA GLN A 148 10.06 2.40 -2.44
C GLN A 148 11.07 1.39 -1.89
N ALA A 149 11.85 1.80 -0.86
CA ALA A 149 12.97 1.01 -0.37
C ALA A 149 12.52 -0.30 0.30
N TRP A 150 11.51 -0.22 1.15
CA TRP A 150 10.91 -1.41 1.77
C TRP A 150 9.46 -1.13 2.10
N ASP A 151 8.60 -2.13 1.90
CA ASP A 151 7.18 -2.05 2.20
C ASP A 151 6.92 -2.29 3.68
N GLU A 152 6.12 -1.43 4.33
CA GLU A 152 5.79 -1.52 5.76
C GLU A 152 7.02 -1.83 6.65
N ALA A 153 8.08 -1.03 6.53
CA ALA A 153 9.37 -1.30 7.17
C ALA A 153 9.28 -1.46 8.71
N ASN A 154 8.36 -0.75 9.37
CA ASN A 154 8.15 -0.83 10.82
C ASN A 154 7.30 -2.02 11.27
N ARG A 155 6.91 -2.92 10.37
CA ARG A 155 5.99 -4.02 10.69
C ARG A 155 6.53 -5.03 11.68
N GLY A 156 7.85 -5.14 11.82
CA GLY A 156 8.51 -6.01 12.79
C GLY A 156 8.15 -5.72 14.26
N TYR A 157 7.62 -4.54 14.56
CA TYR A 157 7.05 -4.22 15.87
C TYR A 157 5.68 -4.87 16.10
N ILE A 158 5.08 -5.46 15.06
CA ILE A 158 3.80 -6.16 15.11
C ILE A 158 4.08 -7.66 15.18
N ARG A 159 3.59 -8.35 16.22
CA ARG A 159 3.81 -9.79 16.40
C ARG A 159 3.32 -10.60 15.19
N GLY A 160 4.14 -11.58 14.79
CA GLY A 160 3.82 -12.48 13.66
C GLY A 160 3.95 -11.85 12.30
N ALA A 161 4.58 -10.68 12.22
CA ALA A 161 4.94 -10.07 10.93
C ALA A 161 5.99 -10.92 10.21
N LEU A 162 6.00 -10.81 8.88
CA LEU A 162 7.09 -11.28 8.02
C LEU A 162 8.39 -10.52 8.36
N ALA A 163 9.51 -10.92 7.79
CA ALA A 163 10.78 -10.25 8.05
C ALA A 163 10.66 -8.75 7.73
N SER A 164 10.91 -7.93 8.75
CA SER A 164 10.93 -6.47 8.64
C SER A 164 12.26 -5.95 9.12
N PRO A 165 12.91 -5.02 8.40
CA PRO A 165 14.19 -4.49 8.77
C PRO A 165 14.10 -3.69 10.07
N SER A 166 15.19 -3.60 10.84
CA SER A 166 15.33 -2.54 11.81
C SER A 166 15.45 -1.19 11.09
N ALA A 167 15.15 -0.10 11.78
CA ALA A 167 15.30 1.24 11.20
C ALA A 167 16.72 1.52 10.67
N THR A 168 17.75 0.95 11.32
CA THR A 168 19.14 1.00 10.87
C THR A 168 19.36 0.24 9.55
N LEU A 169 18.76 -0.92 9.40
CA LEU A 169 18.91 -1.72 8.17
C LEU A 169 18.10 -1.10 7.03
N ASP A 170 16.92 -0.60 7.31
CA ASP A 170 16.07 0.07 6.32
C ASP A 170 16.73 1.35 5.76
N ALA A 171 17.38 2.14 6.62
CA ALA A 171 18.18 3.29 6.17
C ALA A 171 19.31 2.88 5.20
N ARG A 172 19.89 1.69 5.38
CA ARG A 172 20.90 1.14 4.46
C ARG A 172 20.29 0.63 3.17
N TYR A 173 19.09 0.04 3.21
CA TYR A 173 18.33 -0.32 1.99
C TYR A 173 17.96 0.94 1.19
N TYR A 174 17.49 1.98 1.87
CA TYR A 174 17.24 3.27 1.23
C TYR A 174 18.50 3.82 0.54
N GLN A 175 19.64 3.84 1.22
CA GLN A 175 20.92 4.27 0.64
C GLN A 175 21.30 3.39 -0.57
N ALA A 176 21.12 2.07 -0.47
CA ALA A 176 21.41 1.14 -1.56
C ALA A 176 20.51 1.38 -2.78
N LEU A 177 19.22 1.65 -2.57
CA LEU A 177 18.29 1.99 -3.64
C LEU A 177 18.67 3.31 -4.33
N LEU A 178 19.01 4.35 -3.58
CA LEU A 178 19.49 5.62 -4.15
C LEU A 178 20.72 5.43 -5.05
N ARG A 179 21.63 4.52 -4.68
CA ARG A 179 22.80 4.17 -5.51
C ARG A 179 22.41 3.39 -6.77
N SER A 180 21.37 2.58 -6.69
CA SER A 180 20.88 1.73 -7.78
C SER A 180 20.05 2.49 -8.81
N CYS A 181 19.40 3.59 -8.41
CA CYS A 181 18.55 4.39 -9.29
C CYS A 181 18.81 5.90 -9.12
N ARG A 182 19.82 6.39 -9.84
CA ARG A 182 20.12 7.83 -9.85
C ARG A 182 19.04 8.58 -10.61
N GLY A 183 18.49 9.64 -9.99
CA GLY A 183 17.43 10.46 -10.58
C GLY A 183 16.02 9.91 -10.42
N CYS A 184 15.84 8.78 -9.74
CA CYS A 184 14.52 8.29 -9.40
C CYS A 184 13.89 9.07 -8.22
N ASN A 185 12.57 9.10 -8.22
CA ASN A 185 11.79 9.48 -7.05
C ASN A 185 11.74 8.29 -6.08
N VAL A 186 12.43 8.38 -4.96
CA VAL A 186 12.53 7.30 -3.99
C VAL A 186 11.71 7.63 -2.75
N VAL A 187 10.72 6.78 -2.46
CA VAL A 187 10.07 6.72 -1.15
C VAL A 187 11.08 6.08 -0.20
N GLY A 188 11.68 6.91 0.65
CA GLY A 188 12.84 6.48 1.43
C GLY A 188 12.49 5.65 2.67
N LEU A 189 11.37 5.91 3.28
CA LEU A 189 10.79 5.17 4.38
C LEU A 189 9.29 5.05 4.17
N ASP A 190 8.77 3.85 4.35
CA ASP A 190 7.35 3.54 4.33
C ASP A 190 6.93 2.87 5.63
N VAL A 191 5.91 3.40 6.28
CA VAL A 191 5.47 2.93 7.60
C VAL A 191 3.97 2.69 7.68
N LEU A 192 3.60 1.70 8.49
CA LEU A 192 2.23 1.43 8.88
C LEU A 192 1.87 2.22 10.15
N ASP A 193 0.68 2.82 10.19
CA ASP A 193 0.10 3.53 11.33
C ASP A 193 -0.50 2.56 12.36
N ALA A 194 0.31 1.76 13.02
CA ALA A 194 -0.15 0.81 14.04
C ALA A 194 -1.08 1.46 15.07
N GLU A 195 -1.92 0.67 15.74
CA GLU A 195 -2.87 1.17 16.77
C GLU A 195 -2.17 2.02 17.84
N GLN A 196 -1.00 1.58 18.28
CA GLN A 196 -0.10 2.38 19.11
C GLN A 196 0.92 3.09 18.21
N VAL A 197 0.81 4.41 18.09
CA VAL A 197 1.68 5.20 17.20
C VAL A 197 3.12 5.32 17.71
N GLY A 198 3.35 5.21 19.03
CA GLY A 198 4.67 5.40 19.65
C GLY A 198 5.80 4.61 19.00
N PRO A 199 5.67 3.28 18.82
CA PRO A 199 6.68 2.47 18.13
C PRO A 199 6.96 2.94 16.70
N THR A 200 5.93 3.36 15.95
CA THR A 200 6.10 3.91 14.60
C THR A 200 6.89 5.23 14.62
N LEU A 201 6.60 6.14 15.58
CA LEU A 201 7.36 7.37 15.72
C LEU A 201 8.81 7.10 16.10
N GLN A 202 9.05 6.16 17.02
CA GLN A 202 10.40 5.73 17.36
C GLN A 202 11.16 5.21 16.14
N TYR A 203 10.55 4.35 15.34
CA TYR A 203 11.16 3.83 14.12
C TYR A 203 11.57 4.97 13.16
N ILE A 204 10.69 5.94 12.95
CA ILE A 204 10.96 7.11 12.09
C ILE A 204 12.17 7.89 12.60
N TYR A 205 12.24 8.17 13.91
CA TYR A 205 13.36 8.92 14.47
C TYR A 205 14.69 8.13 14.40
N GLU A 206 14.65 6.82 14.62
CA GLU A 206 15.82 5.95 14.49
C GLU A 206 16.31 5.88 13.04
N PHE A 207 15.41 5.74 12.07
CA PHE A 207 15.72 5.77 10.65
C PHE A 207 16.40 7.10 10.26
N LYS A 208 15.82 8.23 10.63
CA LYS A 208 16.38 9.57 10.34
C LYS A 208 17.77 9.75 10.93
N ARG A 209 17.98 9.28 12.17
CA ARG A 209 19.28 9.31 12.82
C ARG A 209 20.31 8.50 12.04
N GLU A 210 19.93 7.32 11.58
CA GLU A 210 20.85 6.45 10.82
C GLU A 210 21.15 7.02 9.44
N VAL A 211 20.18 7.56 8.72
CA VAL A 211 20.38 8.27 7.45
C VAL A 211 21.41 9.41 7.62
N GLY A 212 21.33 10.15 8.74
CA GLY A 212 22.32 11.18 9.08
C GLY A 212 23.73 10.60 9.31
N LYS A 213 23.85 9.49 10.05
CA LYS A 213 25.15 8.80 10.25
C LYS A 213 25.75 8.28 8.94
N LEU A 214 24.92 7.79 8.03
CA LEU A 214 25.33 7.32 6.71
C LEU A 214 25.69 8.47 5.76
N ARG A 215 25.53 9.73 6.17
CA ARG A 215 25.69 10.92 5.34
C ARG A 215 24.89 10.83 4.02
N THR A 216 23.72 10.20 4.11
CA THR A 216 22.79 10.05 2.99
C THR A 216 21.80 11.21 3.01
N LEU A 217 21.31 11.63 1.84
CA LEU A 217 20.27 12.65 1.75
C LEU A 217 19.00 12.17 2.47
N MET A 218 18.42 13.06 3.27
CA MET A 218 17.15 12.77 3.92
C MET A 218 16.06 12.56 2.86
N PRO A 219 15.13 11.62 3.04
CA PRO A 219 14.04 11.42 2.10
C PRO A 219 13.25 12.71 1.84
N THR A 220 12.96 12.98 0.58
CA THR A 220 12.03 14.03 0.17
C THR A 220 10.63 13.51 -0.07
N ILE A 221 10.47 12.18 -0.10
CA ILE A 221 9.21 11.45 -0.25
C ILE A 221 9.14 10.38 0.84
N TRP A 222 8.05 10.39 1.60
CA TRP A 222 7.76 9.47 2.70
C TRP A 222 6.51 8.69 2.38
N GLY A 223 6.50 7.40 2.68
CA GLY A 223 5.37 6.51 2.53
C GLY A 223 4.61 6.31 3.84
N LEU A 224 3.32 6.20 3.75
CA LEU A 224 2.45 5.94 4.89
C LEU A 224 1.28 5.04 4.50
N HIS A 225 1.11 3.96 5.24
CA HIS A 225 -0.11 3.15 5.25
C HIS A 225 -0.95 3.54 6.47
N ASN A 226 -2.04 4.26 6.26
CA ASN A 226 -2.84 4.82 7.36
C ASN A 226 -4.13 4.05 7.67
N TYR A 227 -4.07 2.73 7.57
CA TYR A 227 -5.22 1.86 7.79
C TYR A 227 -5.85 1.97 9.18
N SER A 228 -5.02 2.09 10.23
CA SER A 228 -5.54 2.19 11.60
C SER A 228 -6.38 3.42 11.80
N ASP A 229 -5.97 4.56 11.23
CA ASP A 229 -6.73 5.80 11.30
C ASP A 229 -8.00 5.74 10.47
N VAL A 230 -7.88 5.50 9.16
CA VAL A 230 -9.05 5.64 8.27
C VAL A 230 -10.14 4.63 8.59
N ASN A 231 -9.78 3.38 8.94
CA ASN A 231 -10.76 2.34 9.26
C ASN A 231 -11.43 2.52 10.63
N ARG A 232 -10.90 3.41 11.49
CA ARG A 232 -11.52 3.85 12.74
C ARG A 232 -12.12 5.25 12.63
N LEU A 233 -12.14 5.85 11.44
CA LEU A 233 -12.58 7.21 11.15
C LEU A 233 -11.82 8.24 12.02
N GLN A 234 -10.52 8.10 12.09
CA GLN A 234 -9.57 8.94 12.81
C GLN A 234 -8.48 9.44 11.87
N SER A 235 -7.74 10.47 12.27
CA SER A 235 -6.63 11.05 11.48
C SER A 235 -5.46 11.55 12.33
N TRP A 236 -5.53 11.34 13.64
CA TRP A 236 -4.52 11.87 14.56
C TRP A 236 -3.16 11.15 14.42
N ARG A 237 -3.16 9.82 14.17
CA ARG A 237 -1.91 9.05 13.92
C ARG A 237 -1.26 9.50 12.62
N THR A 238 -2.05 9.66 11.57
CA THR A 238 -1.61 10.23 10.29
C THR A 238 -0.94 11.58 10.51
N SER A 239 -1.55 12.47 11.30
CA SER A 239 -0.99 13.80 11.60
C SER A 239 0.31 13.73 12.38
N GLU A 240 0.40 12.87 13.40
CA GLU A 240 1.63 12.66 14.19
C GLU A 240 2.77 12.10 13.32
N ILE A 241 2.49 11.11 12.49
CA ILE A 241 3.47 10.50 11.59
C ILE A 241 3.96 11.52 10.56
N ILE A 242 3.05 12.28 9.93
CA ILE A 242 3.42 13.35 9.00
C ILE A 242 4.32 14.39 9.69
N ARG A 243 4.04 14.74 10.93
CA ARG A 243 4.88 15.66 11.73
C ARG A 243 6.27 15.06 11.99
N ALA A 244 6.35 13.77 12.35
CA ALA A 244 7.61 13.07 12.62
C ALA A 244 8.52 12.95 11.39
N PHE A 245 7.95 12.81 10.21
CA PHE A 245 8.71 12.85 8.95
C PHE A 245 9.47 14.18 8.79
N GLY A 246 8.91 15.30 9.25
CA GLY A 246 9.50 16.63 9.09
C GLY A 246 9.18 17.23 7.73
N GLY A 247 10.17 17.48 6.87
CA GLY A 247 9.99 18.03 5.52
C GLY A 247 9.56 16.99 4.46
N GLY A 248 9.38 17.46 3.23
CA GLY A 248 9.09 16.62 2.07
C GLY A 248 7.61 16.27 1.83
N GLN A 249 7.38 15.53 0.77
CA GLN A 249 6.05 15.03 0.40
C GLN A 249 5.71 13.77 1.18
N VAL A 250 4.42 13.52 1.35
CA VAL A 250 3.90 12.25 1.88
C VAL A 250 3.07 11.60 0.78
N TRP A 251 3.33 10.34 0.52
CA TRP A 251 2.49 9.50 -0.31
C TRP A 251 1.78 8.51 0.61
N LEU A 252 0.46 8.46 0.56
CA LEU A 252 -0.28 7.34 1.12
C LEU A 252 -0.05 6.16 0.17
N THR A 253 1.08 5.51 0.37
CA THR A 253 1.59 4.44 -0.50
C THR A 253 0.67 3.25 -0.50
N GLU A 254 -0.09 3.09 0.59
CA GLU A 254 -1.17 2.13 0.68
C GLU A 254 -2.21 2.61 1.67
N THR A 255 -3.48 2.59 1.28
CA THR A 255 -4.61 2.93 2.13
C THR A 255 -5.89 2.33 1.56
N GLY A 256 -6.92 2.17 2.36
CA GLY A 256 -8.18 1.60 1.85
C GLY A 256 -9.20 1.32 2.93
N GLY A 257 -10.40 1.01 2.48
CA GLY A 257 -11.51 0.59 3.34
C GLY A 257 -11.52 -0.92 3.53
N ILE A 258 -11.15 -1.40 4.70
CA ILE A 258 -11.15 -2.82 5.01
C ILE A 258 -12.57 -3.39 5.01
N VAL A 259 -12.81 -4.35 4.12
CA VAL A 259 -14.06 -5.14 4.09
C VAL A 259 -14.00 -6.22 5.17
N LYS A 260 -12.86 -6.93 5.25
CA LYS A 260 -12.66 -8.02 6.21
C LYS A 260 -11.20 -8.08 6.66
N PHE A 261 -10.99 -8.19 7.97
CA PHE A 261 -9.67 -8.48 8.52
C PHE A 261 -9.78 -9.10 9.91
N GLY A 262 -9.63 -10.42 9.98
CA GLY A 262 -9.69 -11.16 11.24
C GLY A 262 -10.95 -10.86 12.06
N GLY A 263 -10.77 -10.77 13.38
CA GLY A 263 -11.84 -10.39 14.32
C GLY A 263 -12.08 -8.88 14.44
N ASP A 264 -11.10 -8.07 14.05
CA ASP A 264 -11.16 -6.61 14.25
C ASP A 264 -12.07 -5.93 13.23
N PHE A 265 -12.11 -6.47 12.03
CA PHE A 265 -12.97 -5.99 10.94
C PHE A 265 -13.74 -7.17 10.34
N PRO A 266 -14.77 -7.67 11.02
CA PRO A 266 -15.59 -8.76 10.48
C PRO A 266 -16.42 -8.29 9.27
N ASN A 267 -16.76 -9.22 8.40
CA ASN A 267 -17.74 -9.01 7.33
C ASN A 267 -18.87 -10.04 7.48
N ARG A 268 -19.62 -9.90 8.55
CA ARG A 268 -20.83 -10.71 8.77
C ARG A 268 -21.98 -10.03 8.02
N HIS A 269 -22.74 -10.81 7.26
CA HIS A 269 -23.92 -10.29 6.53
C HIS A 269 -23.63 -9.06 5.64
N GLY A 270 -22.40 -8.86 5.17
CA GLY A 270 -22.05 -7.76 4.26
C GLY A 270 -21.78 -6.41 4.92
N GLU A 271 -21.81 -6.28 6.26
CA GLU A 271 -21.54 -4.99 6.93
C GLU A 271 -20.18 -4.40 6.60
N GLY A 272 -19.20 -5.26 6.27
CA GLY A 272 -17.87 -4.84 5.84
C GLY A 272 -17.88 -4.00 4.57
N LEU A 273 -18.77 -4.29 3.63
CA LEU A 273 -18.90 -3.55 2.37
C LEU A 273 -19.38 -2.10 2.62
N THR A 274 -20.40 -1.93 3.46
CA THR A 274 -20.91 -0.60 3.85
C THR A 274 -19.86 0.18 4.65
N ARG A 275 -19.16 -0.50 5.58
CA ARG A 275 -18.08 0.08 6.36
C ARG A 275 -16.96 0.56 5.44
N SER A 276 -16.47 -0.29 4.51
CA SER A 276 -15.42 0.04 3.56
C SER A 276 -15.78 1.28 2.73
N ALA A 277 -17.00 1.36 2.20
CA ALA A 277 -17.45 2.52 1.44
C ALA A 277 -17.45 3.82 2.27
N ARG A 278 -17.84 3.76 3.56
CA ARG A 278 -17.75 4.91 4.48
C ARG A 278 -16.31 5.31 4.76
N VAL A 279 -15.45 4.32 4.97
CA VAL A 279 -14.00 4.53 5.21
C VAL A 279 -13.34 5.20 4.00
N LEU A 280 -13.64 4.76 2.79
CA LEU A 280 -13.06 5.36 1.56
C LEU A 280 -13.45 6.84 1.43
N LYS A 281 -14.69 7.23 1.77
CA LYS A 281 -15.06 8.66 1.82
C LYS A 281 -14.22 9.43 2.83
N TYR A 282 -14.01 8.86 4.02
CA TYR A 282 -13.20 9.47 5.06
C TYR A 282 -11.72 9.57 4.67
N MET A 283 -11.18 8.53 4.05
CA MET A 283 -9.81 8.47 3.52
C MET A 283 -9.52 9.64 2.57
N PHE A 284 -10.42 9.92 1.63
CA PHE A 284 -10.28 11.07 0.72
C PHE A 284 -10.31 12.41 1.48
N ALA A 285 -11.16 12.54 2.50
CA ALA A 285 -11.20 13.73 3.35
C ALA A 285 -9.89 13.92 4.13
N VAL A 286 -9.31 12.84 4.69
CA VAL A 286 -8.01 12.87 5.36
C VAL A 286 -6.91 13.27 4.37
N ALA A 287 -6.86 12.67 3.19
CA ALA A 287 -5.87 13.03 2.18
C ALA A 287 -5.97 14.51 1.78
N GLY A 288 -7.18 15.03 1.58
CA GLY A 288 -7.43 16.44 1.24
C GLY A 288 -7.13 17.43 2.37
N SER A 289 -7.09 16.99 3.62
CA SER A 289 -6.81 17.86 4.77
C SER A 289 -5.32 18.10 5.03
N HIS A 290 -4.43 17.33 4.39
CA HIS A 290 -2.99 17.42 4.58
C HIS A 290 -2.28 17.88 3.30
N ALA A 291 -1.85 19.11 3.24
CA ALA A 291 -1.20 19.72 2.05
C ALA A 291 0.06 18.97 1.57
N ARG A 292 0.72 18.22 2.47
CA ARG A 292 1.91 17.41 2.14
C ARG A 292 1.58 16.08 1.48
N ILE A 293 0.34 15.59 1.56
CA ILE A 293 -0.08 14.38 0.86
C ILE A 293 -0.20 14.73 -0.62
N LYS A 294 0.62 14.07 -1.46
CA LYS A 294 0.69 14.32 -2.90
C LYS A 294 0.23 13.13 -3.74
N ARG A 295 0.21 11.94 -3.16
CA ARG A 295 -0.30 10.73 -3.80
C ARG A 295 -1.06 9.87 -2.81
N LEU A 296 -2.02 9.11 -3.34
CA LEU A 296 -2.83 8.16 -2.61
C LEU A 296 -3.00 6.92 -3.49
N TYR A 297 -2.61 5.76 -2.99
CA TYR A 297 -2.81 4.47 -3.65
C TYR A 297 -3.79 3.65 -2.84
N ILE A 298 -4.94 3.37 -3.44
CA ILE A 298 -5.98 2.54 -2.82
C ILE A 298 -5.56 1.09 -2.97
N TYR A 299 -5.49 0.37 -1.88
CA TYR A 299 -5.25 -1.07 -1.86
C TYR A 299 -6.52 -1.76 -1.32
N ASP A 300 -7.14 -2.68 -2.07
CA ASP A 300 -6.67 -3.18 -3.34
C ASP A 300 -7.79 -3.12 -4.40
N TRP A 301 -7.51 -3.53 -5.61
CA TRP A 301 -8.52 -3.68 -6.66
C TRP A 301 -9.32 -4.96 -6.47
N THR A 302 -8.60 -6.10 -6.36
CA THR A 302 -9.17 -7.43 -6.36
C THR A 302 -9.58 -7.87 -4.97
N GLY A 303 -10.86 -8.05 -4.75
CA GLY A 303 -11.39 -8.51 -3.48
C GLY A 303 -11.16 -10.00 -3.24
N GLY A 304 -11.03 -10.33 -1.97
CA GLY A 304 -10.88 -11.69 -1.51
C GLY A 304 -12.17 -12.51 -1.51
N ASN A 305 -12.04 -13.80 -1.28
CA ASN A 305 -13.13 -14.73 -1.06
C ASN A 305 -13.32 -15.03 0.46
N SER A 306 -14.21 -15.97 0.79
CA SER A 306 -14.50 -16.34 2.18
C SER A 306 -13.28 -16.81 2.99
N ARG A 307 -12.24 -17.36 2.34
CA ARG A 307 -11.01 -17.84 2.98
C ARG A 307 -9.95 -16.75 3.13
N THR A 308 -10.07 -15.64 2.42
CA THR A 308 -9.13 -14.53 2.48
C THR A 308 -9.17 -13.89 3.87
N ARG A 309 -8.01 -13.71 4.49
CA ARG A 309 -7.89 -13.11 5.82
C ARG A 309 -8.05 -11.59 5.79
N PHE A 310 -7.43 -10.95 4.82
CA PHE A 310 -7.49 -9.51 4.59
C PHE A 310 -8.18 -9.25 3.25
N ASP A 311 -9.18 -8.39 3.23
CA ASP A 311 -9.92 -7.99 2.05
C ASP A 311 -10.26 -6.50 2.15
N ALA A 312 -9.76 -5.72 1.23
CA ALA A 312 -10.07 -4.31 1.06
C ALA A 312 -10.48 -3.98 -0.39
N GLY A 313 -10.69 -5.01 -1.21
CA GLY A 313 -10.92 -4.90 -2.64
C GLY A 313 -12.12 -4.04 -3.03
N LEU A 314 -11.93 -3.26 -4.08
CA LEU A 314 -12.98 -2.47 -4.70
C LEU A 314 -13.94 -3.36 -5.51
N MET A 315 -13.46 -4.48 -6.02
CA MET A 315 -14.21 -5.51 -6.73
C MET A 315 -14.37 -6.75 -5.84
N ASN A 316 -15.35 -7.58 -6.10
CA ASN A 316 -15.40 -8.91 -5.47
C ASN A 316 -14.53 -9.92 -6.25
N ALA A 317 -14.47 -11.18 -5.78
CA ALA A 317 -13.70 -12.25 -6.43
C ALA A 317 -14.23 -12.65 -7.82
N HIS A 318 -15.32 -12.05 -8.28
CA HIS A 318 -15.96 -12.26 -9.60
C HIS A 318 -15.93 -10.99 -10.46
N ASP A 319 -15.00 -10.06 -10.18
CA ASP A 319 -14.87 -8.77 -10.88
C ASP A 319 -16.13 -7.89 -10.88
N GLN A 320 -16.99 -8.05 -9.89
CA GLN A 320 -18.18 -7.23 -9.74
C GLN A 320 -17.92 -6.07 -8.77
N PRO A 321 -18.37 -4.84 -9.08
CA PRO A 321 -18.09 -3.66 -8.29
C PRO A 321 -18.84 -3.67 -6.94
N ARG A 322 -18.07 -3.42 -5.88
CA ARG A 322 -18.57 -3.25 -4.52
C ARG A 322 -18.97 -1.78 -4.25
N PRO A 323 -19.72 -1.48 -3.16
CA PRO A 323 -20.05 -0.11 -2.77
C PRO A 323 -18.83 0.82 -2.66
N GLY A 324 -17.68 0.28 -2.25
CA GLY A 324 -16.40 1.02 -2.20
C GLY A 324 -15.96 1.54 -3.56
N TYR A 325 -16.10 0.73 -4.62
CA TYR A 325 -15.81 1.15 -5.98
C TYR A 325 -16.63 2.39 -6.40
N VAL A 326 -17.93 2.43 -6.08
CA VAL A 326 -18.78 3.57 -6.42
C VAL A 326 -18.30 4.84 -5.74
N VAL A 327 -17.82 4.76 -4.49
CA VAL A 327 -17.25 5.91 -3.79
C VAL A 327 -16.01 6.43 -4.52
N VAL A 328 -15.10 5.54 -4.89
CA VAL A 328 -13.87 5.90 -5.63
C VAL A 328 -14.22 6.49 -6.99
N CYS A 329 -15.09 5.83 -7.74
CA CYS A 329 -15.54 6.30 -9.04
C CYS A 329 -16.18 7.70 -8.95
N LYS A 330 -17.09 7.94 -8.01
CA LYS A 330 -17.70 9.27 -7.80
C LYS A 330 -16.67 10.33 -7.40
N GLN A 331 -15.69 9.98 -6.59
CA GLN A 331 -14.61 10.89 -6.22
C GLN A 331 -13.75 11.32 -7.41
N LEU A 332 -13.44 10.38 -8.31
CA LEU A 332 -12.56 10.63 -9.46
C LEU A 332 -13.29 11.13 -10.70
N ARG A 333 -14.54 10.74 -10.89
CA ARG A 333 -15.30 10.98 -12.12
C ARG A 333 -16.56 11.83 -11.94
N GLY A 334 -16.95 12.13 -10.69
CA GLY A 334 -18.15 12.92 -10.39
C GLY A 334 -19.43 12.33 -10.99
N ALA A 335 -20.16 13.14 -11.76
CA ALA A 335 -21.40 12.72 -12.43
C ALA A 335 -21.22 11.66 -13.53
N HIS A 336 -19.98 11.46 -14.04
CA HIS A 336 -19.69 10.43 -15.03
C HIS A 336 -19.55 9.01 -14.43
N CYS A 337 -19.68 8.87 -13.11
CA CYS A 337 -19.73 7.58 -12.45
C CYS A 337 -21.14 7.01 -12.46
N ASN A 338 -21.44 6.14 -13.42
CA ASN A 338 -22.73 5.48 -13.53
C ASN A 338 -22.57 3.96 -13.42
N VAL A 339 -22.52 3.45 -12.19
CA VAL A 339 -22.29 2.02 -11.92
C VAL A 339 -23.28 1.51 -10.88
N LYS A 340 -23.92 0.37 -11.20
CA LYS A 340 -24.73 -0.39 -10.25
C LYS A 340 -23.83 -1.36 -9.49
N THR A 341 -23.91 -1.39 -8.16
CA THR A 341 -23.20 -2.36 -7.32
C THR A 341 -23.96 -3.65 -7.17
N VAL A 342 -23.21 -4.72 -6.96
CA VAL A 342 -23.76 -6.00 -6.48
C VAL A 342 -23.45 -6.09 -4.99
N ASN A 343 -24.48 -6.29 -4.19
CA ASN A 343 -24.33 -6.62 -2.77
C ASN A 343 -24.17 -8.13 -2.68
N ASN A 344 -23.01 -8.60 -2.29
CA ASN A 344 -22.77 -10.01 -1.97
C ASN A 344 -22.78 -10.23 -0.47
#